data_72db7e1e2d17c1f3d58a5917c9bd8f02
#
_entry.id   72db7e1e2d17c1f3d58a5917c9bd8f02
#
_cell.length_a   1.000
_cell.length_b   1.000
_cell.length_c   1.000
_cell.angle_alpha   90.00
_cell.angle_beta   90.00
_cell.angle_gamma   90.00
#
_symmetry.space_group_name_H-M   'P 1'
#
loop_
_entity.id
_entity.type
_entity.pdbx_description
1 polymer ?
#
loop_
_entity_poly.entity_id
_entity_poly.type
_entity_poly.pdbx_seq_one_letter_code
_entity_poly.pdbx_strand_id
1 'polypeptide(L)'
;MNPVLANSQTAFFHLESGVEDMLKGIGGAAGYGIGKVVIISDGKPEYKQHTVTDTDAELQRFENAMEVFVEKTQKMADAMKEKVGGHNAEILEGHIVLMSDPFMQDQVKELIGNGECAEAAVDSVCDMFVSMFSQVDDELTRQRATDVGDIRVRMLKILTGTPDINIGDVPAGTVIVAKDLTPSMTAGIVKENVAGIITEIGGKTSHSAILARALEIPAVLSVDGIVDQVSDGMMAVVDGCEGVCILEPAMDEIAEYETKRADYLKEKELLQIYRGKDTVTADGTKVALYGNIGNPEDAKGVVAADGEGVGLFRTEFLFMGTDSLPTEDEQFEAYKAAAETMQSKEVIIRTLDVGGDKDIPYLGLEKEDNPFLGFRAVRYCLKNEDSYKVQLRALLRASAFGDIKIMVPLVTCVDEIRRVKELVAELKKELDSEKIAYNKDIQVGVMIETPAASLIADLLAKEADFFSIGTNDLTQYTMAVDRGNAKVAYLYSAYNPAVLRSMKNVIEAGNAAGIMVGMCGEAAADPLLIPLLISFGLGEFSVSATSVLRTRGTIAKWSKADADALAAKALSLSTETEVAELLKASAR
;
A
#
# COMPACT_ATOMS: atom_id res chain seq x y z
N MET A 1 -0.78 -72.42 21.36
CA MET A 1 -1.61 -72.94 20.28
C MET A 1 -2.39 -71.72 19.69
N ASN A 2 -1.99 -71.29 18.53
CA ASN A 2 -2.82 -70.47 17.60
C ASN A 2 -4.04 -71.33 17.17
N PRO A 3 -5.14 -70.81 16.66
CA PRO A 3 -5.13 -69.84 15.51
C PRO A 3 -6.30 -68.84 15.45
N VAL A 4 -6.08 -67.83 14.60
CA VAL A 4 -6.72 -67.46 13.33
C VAL A 4 -7.81 -66.39 13.40
N LEU A 5 -7.42 -65.24 13.00
CA LEU A 5 -7.88 -64.37 11.90
C LEU A 5 -9.39 -64.39 11.52
N ALA A 6 -9.99 -63.22 11.55
CA ALA A 6 -10.82 -62.80 10.44
C ALA A 6 -10.82 -61.27 10.32
N ASN A 7 -10.40 -60.80 9.16
CA ASN A 7 -10.48 -59.44 8.63
C ASN A 7 -11.91 -58.89 8.68
N SER A 8 -12.06 -57.65 9.09
CA SER A 8 -13.07 -56.75 8.57
C SER A 8 -12.43 -55.37 8.34
N GLN A 9 -11.89 -55.21 7.15
CA GLN A 9 -11.68 -53.89 6.58
C GLN A 9 -13.06 -53.27 6.33
N THR A 10 -13.45 -52.41 7.25
CA THR A 10 -14.52 -51.44 6.96
C THR A 10 -13.85 -50.21 6.44
N ALA A 11 -14.08 -49.95 5.17
CA ALA A 11 -13.66 -48.76 4.47
C ALA A 11 -14.17 -47.52 5.20
N PHE A 12 -13.25 -46.75 5.79
CA PHE A 12 -13.47 -45.33 6.04
C PHE A 12 -13.38 -44.65 4.69
N PHE A 13 -14.53 -44.33 4.12
CA PHE A 13 -14.62 -43.34 3.06
C PHE A 13 -14.18 -42.02 3.69
N HIS A 14 -13.03 -41.55 3.26
CA HIS A 14 -12.62 -40.16 3.42
C HIS A 14 -13.63 -39.27 2.69
N LEU A 15 -14.42 -38.56 3.46
CA LEU A 15 -15.03 -37.31 3.08
C LEU A 15 -13.95 -36.22 3.29
N GLU A 16 -12.95 -36.20 2.45
CA GLU A 16 -12.07 -35.06 2.21
C GLU A 16 -12.26 -34.61 0.74
N SER A 17 -13.45 -34.12 0.45
CA SER A 17 -13.72 -33.40 -0.80
C SER A 17 -14.10 -31.98 -0.41
N GLY A 18 -13.14 -31.05 -0.52
CA GLY A 18 -13.41 -29.62 -0.32
C GLY A 18 -12.19 -28.74 -0.01
N VAL A 19 -10.96 -29.25 -0.01
CA VAL A 19 -9.77 -28.46 0.33
C VAL A 19 -8.72 -28.44 -0.80
N GLU A 20 -8.86 -29.26 -1.85
CA GLU A 20 -7.85 -29.34 -2.93
C GLU A 20 -7.93 -28.21 -3.97
N ASP A 21 -9.04 -27.47 -4.08
CA ASP A 21 -9.23 -26.45 -5.12
C ASP A 21 -9.09 -25.00 -4.62
N MET A 22 -8.70 -24.80 -3.35
CA MET A 22 -8.52 -23.47 -2.76
C MET A 22 -7.06 -23.02 -2.87
N LEU A 23 -6.80 -22.05 -3.75
CA LEU A 23 -5.48 -21.48 -3.95
C LEU A 23 -5.33 -20.21 -3.12
N LYS A 24 -4.14 -20.03 -2.51
CA LYS A 24 -3.81 -18.86 -1.69
C LYS A 24 -2.84 -17.95 -2.39
N GLY A 25 -3.13 -16.66 -2.30
CA GLY A 25 -2.28 -15.57 -2.77
C GLY A 25 -2.31 -14.41 -1.80
N ILE A 26 -2.10 -13.23 -2.30
CA ILE A 26 -2.12 -11.97 -1.57
C ILE A 26 -3.39 -11.21 -1.95
N GLY A 27 -4.21 -10.81 -0.97
CA GLY A 27 -5.35 -9.91 -1.20
C GLY A 27 -4.85 -8.57 -1.76
N GLY A 28 -5.15 -8.31 -3.03
CA GLY A 28 -4.76 -7.10 -3.75
C GLY A 28 -5.79 -5.98 -3.62
N ALA A 29 -7.06 -6.32 -3.72
CA ALA A 29 -8.20 -5.42 -3.53
C ALA A 29 -9.38 -6.19 -2.91
N ALA A 30 -9.99 -5.62 -1.87
CA ALA A 30 -11.05 -6.27 -1.11
C ALA A 30 -12.36 -6.42 -1.92
N GLY A 31 -13.09 -7.47 -1.63
CA GLY A 31 -14.37 -7.81 -2.24
C GLY A 31 -14.42 -9.26 -2.70
N TYR A 32 -15.56 -9.63 -3.28
CA TYR A 32 -15.82 -10.99 -3.74
C TYR A 32 -16.23 -10.98 -5.21
N GLY A 33 -15.45 -11.67 -6.05
CA GLY A 33 -15.68 -11.83 -7.48
C GLY A 33 -16.09 -13.26 -7.79
N ILE A 34 -17.10 -13.42 -8.67
CA ILE A 34 -17.55 -14.74 -9.13
C ILE A 34 -17.79 -14.61 -10.64
N GLY A 35 -17.11 -15.44 -11.42
CA GLY A 35 -17.27 -15.34 -12.87
C GLY A 35 -16.48 -16.37 -13.66
N LYS A 36 -16.60 -16.25 -14.98
CA LYS A 36 -15.85 -17.11 -15.90
C LYS A 36 -14.45 -16.54 -16.14
N VAL A 37 -13.48 -17.41 -16.10
CA VAL A 37 -12.07 -17.09 -16.38
C VAL A 37 -11.90 -16.70 -17.85
N VAL A 38 -11.16 -15.62 -18.05
CA VAL A 38 -10.53 -15.28 -19.33
C VAL A 38 -9.03 -15.09 -19.05
N ILE A 39 -8.22 -15.90 -19.72
CA ILE A 39 -6.77 -15.83 -19.57
C ILE A 39 -6.25 -14.71 -20.48
N ILE A 40 -5.62 -13.73 -19.87
CA ILE A 40 -4.95 -12.66 -20.60
C ILE A 40 -3.47 -13.02 -20.67
N SER A 41 -3.07 -13.46 -21.85
CA SER A 41 -1.66 -13.73 -22.16
C SER A 41 -1.16 -12.66 -23.12
N ASP A 42 -0.22 -11.86 -22.66
CA ASP A 42 0.50 -10.95 -23.55
C ASP A 42 1.73 -11.66 -24.11
N GLY A 43 1.47 -12.73 -24.86
CA GLY A 43 2.52 -13.46 -25.53
C GLY A 43 3.26 -12.56 -26.50
N LYS A 44 4.60 -12.57 -26.42
CA LYS A 44 5.47 -11.98 -27.45
C LYS A 44 5.04 -12.51 -28.82
N PRO A 45 4.72 -11.65 -29.80
CA PRO A 45 4.34 -12.12 -31.14
C PRO A 45 5.48 -12.93 -31.77
N GLU A 46 5.14 -14.04 -32.39
CA GLU A 46 6.12 -14.78 -33.19
C GLU A 46 6.47 -13.99 -34.43
N TYR A 47 7.75 -13.85 -34.72
CA TYR A 47 8.25 -13.26 -35.95
C TYR A 47 9.38 -14.13 -36.54
N LYS A 48 9.58 -14.04 -37.85
CA LYS A 48 10.69 -14.74 -38.52
C LYS A 48 11.87 -13.78 -38.65
N GLN A 49 12.96 -14.10 -37.95
CA GLN A 49 14.21 -13.38 -38.14
C GLN A 49 14.72 -13.60 -39.58
N HIS A 50 15.08 -12.51 -40.23
CA HIS A 50 15.64 -12.52 -41.58
C HIS A 50 16.66 -11.39 -41.76
N THR A 51 17.57 -11.57 -42.72
CA THR A 51 18.54 -10.52 -43.03
C THR A 51 17.91 -9.52 -44.00
N VAL A 52 18.03 -8.25 -43.67
CA VAL A 52 17.51 -7.13 -44.46
C VAL A 52 18.58 -6.69 -45.47
N THR A 53 18.19 -6.50 -46.70
CA THR A 53 19.08 -6.03 -47.79
C THR A 53 18.89 -4.51 -48.04
N ASP A 54 17.72 -3.98 -47.80
CA ASP A 54 17.40 -2.54 -47.85
C ASP A 54 17.23 -2.00 -46.43
N THR A 55 18.34 -1.63 -45.83
CA THR A 55 18.39 -1.11 -44.47
C THR A 55 17.70 0.25 -44.30
N ASP A 56 17.68 1.07 -45.37
CA ASP A 56 17.01 2.37 -45.32
C ASP A 56 15.48 2.21 -45.25
N ALA A 57 14.92 1.29 -46.04
CA ALA A 57 13.50 0.99 -45.97
C ALA A 57 13.09 0.39 -44.64
N GLU A 58 13.95 -0.45 -44.03
CA GLU A 58 13.69 -1.05 -42.73
C GLU A 58 13.81 -0.03 -41.57
N LEU A 59 14.74 0.91 -41.63
CA LEU A 59 14.84 2.04 -40.73
C LEU A 59 13.58 2.88 -40.79
N GLN A 60 13.09 3.19 -41.99
CA GLN A 60 11.83 3.94 -42.14
C GLN A 60 10.63 3.16 -41.56
N ARG A 61 10.60 1.83 -41.70
CA ARG A 61 9.56 0.98 -41.11
C ARG A 61 9.59 1.02 -39.59
N PHE A 62 10.79 1.00 -38.99
CA PHE A 62 10.95 1.17 -37.53
C PHE A 62 10.49 2.56 -37.08
N GLU A 63 10.89 3.63 -37.78
CA GLU A 63 10.48 5.00 -37.43
C GLU A 63 8.96 5.19 -37.52
N ASN A 64 8.32 4.64 -38.53
CA ASN A 64 6.86 4.65 -38.64
C ASN A 64 6.19 3.86 -37.49
N ALA A 65 6.78 2.73 -37.07
CA ALA A 65 6.28 1.95 -35.93
C ALA A 65 6.42 2.73 -34.62
N MET A 66 7.49 3.50 -34.47
CA MET A 66 7.71 4.41 -33.34
C MET A 66 6.63 5.49 -33.25
N GLU A 67 6.30 6.13 -34.37
CA GLU A 67 5.21 7.13 -34.38
C GLU A 67 3.88 6.52 -33.95
N VAL A 68 3.55 5.33 -34.47
CA VAL A 68 2.33 4.59 -34.09
C VAL A 68 2.35 4.21 -32.60
N PHE A 69 3.51 3.79 -32.08
CA PHE A 69 3.67 3.46 -30.65
C PHE A 69 3.40 4.67 -29.77
N VAL A 70 4.01 5.81 -30.08
CA VAL A 70 3.83 7.06 -29.33
C VAL A 70 2.36 7.51 -29.36
N GLU A 71 1.73 7.53 -30.54
CA GLU A 71 0.34 7.95 -30.68
C GLU A 71 -0.62 7.05 -29.89
N LYS A 72 -0.46 5.73 -30.00
CA LYS A 72 -1.29 4.77 -29.26
C LYS A 72 -1.07 4.88 -27.75
N THR A 73 0.20 5.01 -27.31
CA THR A 73 0.53 5.11 -25.88
C THR A 73 -0.02 6.39 -25.26
N GLN A 74 0.07 7.52 -25.97
CA GLN A 74 -0.49 8.78 -25.50
C GLN A 74 -2.02 8.68 -25.34
N LYS A 75 -2.71 8.10 -26.31
CA LYS A 75 -4.17 7.87 -26.19
C LYS A 75 -4.53 7.00 -24.99
N MET A 76 -3.72 5.99 -24.70
CA MET A 76 -3.91 5.13 -23.53
C MET A 76 -3.65 5.88 -22.23
N ALA A 77 -2.61 6.72 -22.17
CA ALA A 77 -2.31 7.58 -21.02
C ALA A 77 -3.44 8.58 -20.74
N ASP A 78 -3.95 9.23 -21.78
CA ASP A 78 -5.07 10.17 -21.68
C ASP A 78 -6.34 9.51 -21.14
N ALA A 79 -6.68 8.31 -21.67
CA ALA A 79 -7.83 7.53 -21.20
C ALA A 79 -7.65 7.05 -19.74
N MET A 80 -6.44 6.67 -19.35
CA MET A 80 -6.10 6.25 -18.00
C MET A 80 -6.24 7.42 -17.02
N LYS A 81 -5.77 8.61 -17.41
CA LYS A 81 -5.86 9.83 -16.61
C LYS A 81 -7.29 10.21 -16.26
N GLU A 82 -8.21 10.04 -17.20
CA GLU A 82 -9.65 10.28 -16.97
C GLU A 82 -10.28 9.25 -16.03
N LYS A 83 -9.86 7.96 -16.10
CA LYS A 83 -10.49 6.86 -15.35
C LYS A 83 -9.92 6.69 -13.93
N VAL A 84 -8.62 6.81 -13.75
CA VAL A 84 -7.91 6.31 -12.53
C VAL A 84 -6.98 7.37 -11.92
N GLY A 85 -6.78 8.53 -12.60
CA GLY A 85 -5.93 9.63 -12.13
C GLY A 85 -4.52 9.67 -12.74
N GLY A 86 -3.78 10.75 -12.45
CA GLY A 86 -2.54 11.09 -13.16
C GLY A 86 -1.39 10.11 -12.99
N HIS A 87 -1.19 9.55 -11.81
CA HIS A 87 -0.03 8.71 -11.51
C HIS A 87 0.06 7.45 -12.40
N ASN A 88 -1.06 6.80 -12.67
CA ASN A 88 -1.07 5.63 -13.57
C ASN A 88 -0.86 6.01 -15.04
N ALA A 89 -1.21 7.24 -15.43
CA ALA A 89 -0.92 7.77 -16.76
C ALA A 89 0.59 8.08 -16.93
N GLU A 90 1.26 8.55 -15.89
CA GLU A 90 2.71 8.86 -15.88
C GLU A 90 3.56 7.64 -16.24
N ILE A 91 3.13 6.43 -15.87
CA ILE A 91 3.84 5.18 -16.26
C ILE A 91 3.83 5.02 -17.79
N LEU A 92 2.66 5.20 -18.42
CA LEU A 92 2.56 5.13 -19.88
C LEU A 92 3.30 6.27 -20.58
N GLU A 93 3.29 7.47 -20.01
CA GLU A 93 4.13 8.58 -20.47
C GLU A 93 5.63 8.24 -20.34
N GLY A 94 6.02 7.54 -19.26
CA GLY A 94 7.36 6.98 -19.07
C GLY A 94 7.76 5.98 -20.16
N HIS A 95 6.82 5.15 -20.65
CA HIS A 95 7.08 4.26 -21.79
C HIS A 95 7.43 5.03 -23.07
N ILE A 96 6.76 6.18 -23.29
CA ILE A 96 7.09 7.05 -24.43
C ILE A 96 8.50 7.60 -24.27
N VAL A 97 8.85 8.09 -23.08
CA VAL A 97 10.18 8.64 -22.79
C VAL A 97 11.26 7.57 -22.99
N LEU A 98 11.08 6.36 -22.42
CA LEU A 98 12.04 5.25 -22.55
C LEU A 98 12.26 4.86 -24.00
N MET A 99 11.20 4.66 -24.79
CA MET A 99 11.32 4.25 -26.18
C MET A 99 11.81 5.39 -27.08
N SER A 100 11.64 6.66 -26.64
CA SER A 100 12.17 7.83 -27.33
C SER A 100 13.59 8.19 -26.92
N ASP A 101 14.18 7.45 -25.98
CA ASP A 101 15.56 7.68 -25.54
C ASP A 101 16.56 7.49 -26.70
N PRO A 102 17.41 8.49 -26.97
CA PRO A 102 18.35 8.41 -28.09
C PRO A 102 19.27 7.19 -28.06
N PHE A 103 19.71 6.78 -26.86
CA PHE A 103 20.60 5.63 -26.73
C PHE A 103 19.90 4.32 -27.14
N MET A 104 18.64 4.13 -26.68
CA MET A 104 17.85 2.96 -27.06
C MET A 104 17.56 2.93 -28.56
N GLN A 105 17.19 4.05 -29.14
CA GLN A 105 16.94 4.17 -30.58
C GLN A 105 18.20 3.94 -31.42
N ASP A 106 19.34 4.50 -31.03
CA ASP A 106 20.60 4.33 -31.75
C ASP A 106 21.05 2.88 -31.78
N GLN A 107 20.87 2.13 -30.67
CA GLN A 107 21.15 0.70 -30.63
C GLN A 107 20.25 -0.09 -31.59
N VAL A 108 18.95 0.20 -31.65
CA VAL A 108 18.04 -0.45 -32.61
C VAL A 108 18.45 -0.12 -34.05
N LYS A 109 18.73 1.17 -34.36
CA LYS A 109 19.15 1.63 -35.69
C LYS A 109 20.48 1.01 -36.12
N GLU A 110 21.41 0.83 -35.18
CA GLU A 110 22.69 0.16 -35.45
C GLU A 110 22.50 -1.30 -35.88
N LEU A 111 21.64 -2.06 -35.17
CA LEU A 111 21.34 -3.46 -35.53
C LEU A 111 20.65 -3.57 -36.90
N ILE A 112 19.69 -2.67 -37.19
CA ILE A 112 19.06 -2.62 -38.52
C ILE A 112 20.09 -2.24 -39.58
N GLY A 113 20.98 -1.29 -39.34
CA GLY A 113 22.07 -0.93 -40.24
C GLY A 113 23.03 -2.08 -40.50
N ASN A 114 23.17 -3.01 -39.57
CA ASN A 114 23.94 -4.25 -39.72
C ASN A 114 23.17 -5.38 -40.43
N GLY A 115 21.94 -5.14 -40.89
CA GLY A 115 21.13 -6.05 -41.69
C GLY A 115 20.16 -6.91 -40.89
N GLU A 116 19.86 -6.59 -39.62
CA GLU A 116 18.80 -7.25 -38.87
C GLU A 116 17.42 -6.66 -39.23
N CYS A 117 16.36 -7.46 -39.16
CA CYS A 117 15.00 -6.96 -39.29
C CYS A 117 14.59 -6.16 -38.01
N ALA A 118 13.70 -5.20 -38.14
CA ALA A 118 13.29 -4.30 -37.08
C ALA A 118 12.77 -5.06 -35.87
N GLU A 119 12.03 -6.17 -36.04
CA GLU A 119 11.55 -7.01 -34.94
C GLU A 119 12.73 -7.59 -34.14
N ALA A 120 13.73 -8.15 -34.79
CA ALA A 120 14.88 -8.73 -34.11
C ALA A 120 15.73 -7.68 -33.41
N ALA A 121 15.90 -6.51 -34.03
CA ALA A 121 16.63 -5.39 -33.45
C ALA A 121 15.95 -4.86 -32.19
N VAL A 122 14.64 -4.60 -32.25
CA VAL A 122 13.84 -4.16 -31.07
C VAL A 122 13.88 -5.22 -29.97
N ASP A 123 13.70 -6.47 -30.33
CA ASP A 123 13.70 -7.59 -29.38
C ASP A 123 15.02 -7.70 -28.63
N SER A 124 16.15 -7.68 -29.36
CA SER A 124 17.50 -7.77 -28.78
C SER A 124 17.85 -6.58 -27.88
N VAL A 125 17.51 -5.37 -28.30
CA VAL A 125 17.77 -4.18 -27.50
C VAL A 125 16.92 -4.18 -26.22
N CYS A 126 15.64 -4.50 -26.32
CA CYS A 126 14.78 -4.61 -25.14
C CYS A 126 15.27 -5.71 -24.18
N ASP A 127 15.70 -6.87 -24.66
CA ASP A 127 16.28 -7.93 -23.83
C ASP A 127 17.55 -7.47 -23.09
N MET A 128 18.38 -6.66 -23.75
CA MET A 128 19.56 -6.06 -23.12
C MET A 128 19.15 -5.14 -21.95
N PHE A 129 18.18 -4.25 -22.16
CA PHE A 129 17.69 -3.34 -21.11
C PHE A 129 16.99 -4.09 -19.98
N VAL A 130 16.14 -5.08 -20.29
CA VAL A 130 15.49 -5.96 -19.29
C VAL A 130 16.56 -6.65 -18.44
N SER A 131 17.60 -7.21 -19.07
CA SER A 131 18.69 -7.87 -18.36
C SER A 131 19.46 -6.89 -17.48
N MET A 132 19.71 -5.68 -17.97
CA MET A 132 20.42 -4.64 -17.23
C MET A 132 19.61 -4.20 -15.99
N PHE A 133 18.32 -3.91 -16.15
CA PHE A 133 17.47 -3.48 -15.05
C PHE A 133 17.17 -4.61 -14.03
N SER A 134 17.09 -5.87 -14.51
CA SER A 134 16.85 -7.02 -13.62
C SER A 134 18.04 -7.38 -12.73
N GLN A 135 19.25 -6.96 -13.07
CA GLN A 135 20.47 -7.25 -12.29
C GLN A 135 20.70 -6.22 -11.16
N VAL A 136 19.93 -5.15 -11.12
CA VAL A 136 20.05 -4.12 -10.09
C VAL A 136 19.23 -4.55 -8.87
N ASP A 137 19.78 -4.40 -7.67
CA ASP A 137 19.13 -4.77 -6.40
C ASP A 137 18.05 -3.77 -5.94
N ASP A 138 17.71 -2.78 -6.74
CA ASP A 138 16.64 -1.82 -6.49
C ASP A 138 15.30 -2.25 -7.11
N GLU A 139 14.24 -2.28 -6.30
CA GLU A 139 12.92 -2.77 -6.72
C GLU A 139 12.25 -1.86 -7.76
N LEU A 140 12.46 -0.55 -7.69
CA LEU A 140 11.93 0.40 -8.68
C LEU A 140 12.63 0.24 -10.04
N THR A 141 13.95 0.04 -10.04
CA THR A 141 14.70 -0.25 -11.26
C THR A 141 14.31 -1.61 -11.83
N ARG A 142 14.01 -2.61 -10.99
CA ARG A 142 13.47 -3.89 -11.46
C ARG A 142 12.07 -3.77 -12.06
N GLN A 143 11.23 -2.87 -11.56
CA GLN A 143 9.93 -2.57 -12.18
C GLN A 143 10.10 -2.02 -13.61
N ARG A 144 11.13 -1.22 -13.88
CA ARG A 144 11.46 -0.76 -15.24
C ARG A 144 11.77 -1.91 -16.22
N ALA A 145 12.26 -3.06 -15.72
CA ALA A 145 12.40 -4.24 -16.55
C ALA A 145 11.04 -4.73 -17.09
N THR A 146 10.00 -4.67 -16.26
CA THR A 146 8.61 -4.97 -16.66
C THR A 146 8.09 -3.96 -17.68
N ASP A 147 8.38 -2.67 -17.48
CA ASP A 147 7.98 -1.61 -18.41
C ASP A 147 8.64 -1.80 -19.79
N VAL A 148 9.93 -2.10 -19.83
CA VAL A 148 10.64 -2.42 -21.09
C VAL A 148 10.08 -3.69 -21.74
N GLY A 149 9.69 -4.68 -20.94
CA GLY A 149 9.00 -5.87 -21.41
C GLY A 149 7.66 -5.54 -22.11
N ASP A 150 6.86 -4.66 -21.52
CA ASP A 150 5.60 -4.17 -22.09
C ASP A 150 5.84 -3.38 -23.40
N ILE A 151 6.80 -2.46 -23.38
CA ILE A 151 7.23 -1.71 -24.59
C ILE A 151 7.62 -2.67 -25.72
N ARG A 152 8.43 -3.68 -25.41
CA ARG A 152 8.88 -4.70 -26.37
C ARG A 152 7.71 -5.41 -27.05
N VAL A 153 6.79 -5.94 -26.26
CA VAL A 153 5.63 -6.68 -26.79
C VAL A 153 4.78 -5.79 -27.70
N ARG A 154 4.55 -4.56 -27.29
CA ARG A 154 3.74 -3.60 -28.04
C ARG A 154 4.42 -3.15 -29.34
N MET A 155 5.72 -2.88 -29.30
CA MET A 155 6.47 -2.56 -30.51
C MET A 155 6.49 -3.73 -31.51
N LEU A 156 6.68 -4.96 -31.01
CA LEU A 156 6.63 -6.16 -31.84
C LEU A 156 5.24 -6.37 -32.45
N LYS A 157 4.15 -6.14 -31.72
CA LYS A 157 2.78 -6.19 -32.26
C LYS A 157 2.58 -5.16 -33.37
N ILE A 158 3.09 -3.95 -33.22
CA ILE A 158 3.01 -2.90 -34.25
C ILE A 158 3.79 -3.32 -35.50
N LEU A 159 5.02 -3.80 -35.33
CA LEU A 159 5.88 -4.22 -36.42
C LEU A 159 5.32 -5.44 -37.18
N THR A 160 4.75 -6.42 -36.50
CA THR A 160 4.15 -7.64 -37.08
C THR A 160 2.71 -7.44 -37.56
N GLY A 161 2.07 -6.33 -37.21
CA GLY A 161 0.64 -6.10 -37.50
C GLY A 161 -0.30 -6.98 -36.65
N THR A 162 0.18 -7.54 -35.54
CA THR A 162 -0.62 -8.37 -34.63
C THR A 162 -1.58 -7.46 -33.86
N PRO A 163 -2.89 -7.78 -33.81
CA PRO A 163 -3.84 -6.96 -33.05
C PRO A 163 -3.58 -7.04 -31.54
N ASP A 164 -3.80 -5.91 -30.85
CA ASP A 164 -3.78 -5.87 -29.40
C ASP A 164 -5.01 -6.61 -28.82
N ILE A 165 -4.82 -7.35 -27.73
CA ILE A 165 -5.94 -7.88 -26.96
C ILE A 165 -6.53 -6.71 -26.16
N ASN A 166 -7.78 -6.37 -26.44
CA ASN A 166 -8.47 -5.32 -25.71
C ASN A 166 -9.22 -5.94 -24.52
N ILE A 167 -8.67 -5.79 -23.31
CA ILE A 167 -9.34 -6.25 -22.08
C ILE A 167 -10.71 -5.60 -21.89
N GLY A 168 -10.97 -4.45 -22.53
CA GLY A 168 -12.26 -3.79 -22.50
C GLY A 168 -13.39 -4.59 -23.15
N ASP A 169 -13.06 -5.50 -24.05
CA ASP A 169 -14.04 -6.30 -24.81
C ASP A 169 -14.40 -7.63 -24.13
N VAL A 170 -13.88 -7.89 -22.91
CA VAL A 170 -14.25 -9.11 -22.16
C VAL A 170 -15.74 -9.10 -21.79
N PRO A 171 -16.43 -10.26 -21.80
CA PRO A 171 -17.82 -10.36 -21.40
C PRO A 171 -18.07 -9.88 -19.96
N ALA A 172 -19.26 -9.37 -19.68
CA ALA A 172 -19.64 -9.01 -18.32
C ALA A 172 -19.57 -10.23 -17.37
N GLY A 173 -19.02 -10.02 -16.17
CA GLY A 173 -18.83 -11.08 -15.18
C GLY A 173 -17.58 -11.93 -15.42
N THR A 174 -16.57 -11.39 -16.10
CA THR A 174 -15.30 -12.08 -16.34
C THR A 174 -14.38 -12.00 -15.11
N VAL A 175 -13.75 -13.12 -14.78
CA VAL A 175 -12.56 -13.17 -13.92
C VAL A 175 -11.32 -13.18 -14.82
N ILE A 176 -10.53 -12.12 -14.75
CA ILE A 176 -9.28 -12.01 -15.49
C ILE A 176 -8.20 -12.82 -14.77
N VAL A 177 -7.54 -13.71 -15.49
CA VAL A 177 -6.34 -14.42 -15.02
C VAL A 177 -5.18 -14.07 -15.91
N ALA A 178 -4.07 -13.64 -15.32
CA ALA A 178 -2.87 -13.27 -16.04
C ALA A 178 -1.62 -13.64 -15.24
N LYS A 179 -0.47 -13.73 -15.92
CA LYS A 179 0.81 -13.85 -15.22
C LYS A 179 1.10 -12.56 -14.44
N ASP A 180 0.94 -11.41 -15.09
CA ASP A 180 0.90 -10.07 -14.51
C ASP A 180 0.02 -9.21 -15.41
N LEU A 181 -0.44 -8.08 -14.87
CA LEU A 181 -1.17 -7.09 -15.64
C LEU A 181 -0.29 -5.87 -15.85
N THR A 182 0.16 -5.69 -17.09
CA THR A 182 0.97 -4.53 -17.46
C THR A 182 0.12 -3.25 -17.53
N PRO A 183 0.75 -2.06 -17.42
CA PRO A 183 0.05 -0.79 -17.55
C PRO A 183 -0.77 -0.65 -18.84
N SER A 184 -0.24 -1.13 -19.96
CA SER A 184 -0.92 -1.07 -21.24
C SER A 184 -2.17 -1.95 -21.32
N MET A 185 -2.14 -3.14 -20.72
CA MET A 185 -3.30 -4.02 -20.61
C MET A 185 -4.41 -3.38 -19.78
N THR A 186 -4.02 -2.77 -18.67
CA THR A 186 -4.96 -2.24 -17.69
C THR A 186 -5.69 -0.97 -18.15
N ALA A 187 -5.12 -0.21 -19.10
CA ALA A 187 -5.73 0.99 -19.66
C ALA A 187 -7.10 0.72 -20.33
N GLY A 188 -7.32 -0.50 -20.83
CA GLY A 188 -8.56 -0.92 -21.47
C GLY A 188 -9.65 -1.41 -20.52
N ILE A 189 -9.39 -1.68 -19.25
CA ILE A 189 -10.34 -2.33 -18.35
C ILE A 189 -11.64 -1.51 -18.22
N VAL A 190 -12.76 -2.21 -18.42
CA VAL A 190 -14.13 -1.74 -18.15
C VAL A 190 -14.60 -2.43 -16.87
N LYS A 191 -14.71 -1.67 -15.77
CA LYS A 191 -15.05 -2.18 -14.43
C LYS A 191 -16.28 -3.08 -14.41
N GLU A 192 -17.30 -2.70 -15.16
CA GLU A 192 -18.59 -3.38 -15.21
C GLU A 192 -18.51 -4.80 -15.80
N ASN A 193 -17.47 -5.05 -16.59
CA ASN A 193 -17.25 -6.34 -17.23
C ASN A 193 -16.43 -7.30 -16.37
N VAL A 194 -15.63 -6.77 -15.43
CA VAL A 194 -14.65 -7.56 -14.67
C VAL A 194 -15.18 -7.87 -13.27
N ALA A 195 -15.42 -9.15 -13.00
CA ALA A 195 -15.87 -9.64 -11.70
C ALA A 195 -14.71 -9.78 -10.69
N GLY A 196 -13.50 -10.09 -11.17
CA GLY A 196 -12.33 -10.25 -10.33
C GLY A 196 -11.04 -10.37 -11.14
N ILE A 197 -9.92 -10.25 -10.46
CA ILE A 197 -8.56 -10.35 -11.04
C ILE A 197 -7.76 -11.36 -10.22
N ILE A 198 -7.05 -12.27 -10.92
CA ILE A 198 -6.08 -13.18 -10.31
C ILE A 198 -4.78 -13.04 -11.09
N THR A 199 -3.65 -12.82 -10.39
CA THR A 199 -2.33 -12.81 -11.04
C THR A 199 -1.37 -13.81 -10.40
N GLU A 200 -0.48 -14.35 -11.23
CA GLU A 200 0.56 -15.30 -10.78
C GLU A 200 1.68 -14.58 -10.02
N ILE A 201 1.99 -13.35 -10.40
CA ILE A 201 2.96 -12.49 -9.73
C ILE A 201 2.33 -11.16 -9.32
N GLY A 202 2.99 -10.43 -8.43
CA GLY A 202 2.57 -9.11 -7.97
C GLY A 202 2.33 -9.06 -6.47
N GLY A 203 2.74 -7.96 -5.84
CA GLY A 203 2.53 -7.70 -4.41
C GLY A 203 1.45 -6.65 -4.16
N LYS A 204 1.21 -6.29 -2.89
CA LYS A 204 0.25 -5.25 -2.49
C LYS A 204 0.56 -3.87 -3.09
N THR A 205 1.79 -3.64 -3.49
CA THR A 205 2.28 -2.40 -4.13
C THR A 205 2.41 -2.50 -5.64
N SER A 206 2.11 -3.65 -6.25
CA SER A 206 2.18 -3.84 -7.69
C SER A 206 1.16 -2.96 -8.42
N HIS A 207 1.44 -2.69 -9.70
CA HIS A 207 0.53 -1.93 -10.56
C HIS A 207 -0.87 -2.57 -10.62
N SER A 208 -0.93 -3.90 -10.74
CA SER A 208 -2.17 -4.68 -10.73
C SER A 208 -2.99 -4.47 -9.45
N ALA A 209 -2.32 -4.41 -8.27
CA ALA A 209 -2.98 -4.16 -6.99
C ALA A 209 -3.51 -2.72 -6.87
N ILE A 210 -2.70 -1.75 -7.29
CA ILE A 210 -3.07 -0.33 -7.24
C ILE A 210 -4.30 -0.09 -8.11
N LEU A 211 -4.28 -0.61 -9.34
CA LEU A 211 -5.40 -0.48 -10.25
C LEU A 211 -6.67 -1.19 -9.77
N ALA A 212 -6.54 -2.45 -9.30
CA ALA A 212 -7.68 -3.20 -8.78
C ALA A 212 -8.38 -2.46 -7.64
N ARG A 213 -7.60 -1.84 -6.73
CA ARG A 213 -8.14 -0.98 -5.66
C ARG A 213 -8.80 0.28 -6.20
N ALA A 214 -8.18 0.96 -7.17
CA ALA A 214 -8.72 2.19 -7.76
C ALA A 214 -10.06 1.94 -8.50
N LEU A 215 -10.16 0.80 -9.19
CA LEU A 215 -11.38 0.37 -9.86
C LEU A 215 -12.35 -0.39 -8.94
N GLU A 216 -11.95 -0.68 -7.70
CA GLU A 216 -12.73 -1.48 -6.74
C GLU A 216 -13.11 -2.86 -7.31
N ILE A 217 -12.20 -3.52 -8.00
CA ILE A 217 -12.35 -4.88 -8.52
C ILE A 217 -11.66 -5.83 -7.55
N PRO A 218 -12.35 -6.87 -7.03
CA PRO A 218 -11.72 -7.87 -6.16
C PRO A 218 -10.49 -8.49 -6.80
N ALA A 219 -9.36 -8.58 -6.08
CA ALA A 219 -8.12 -9.10 -6.65
C ALA A 219 -7.34 -9.97 -5.68
N VAL A 220 -6.82 -11.09 -6.20
CA VAL A 220 -5.88 -11.98 -5.54
C VAL A 220 -4.61 -12.08 -6.39
N LEU A 221 -3.46 -11.78 -5.79
CA LEU A 221 -2.17 -11.69 -6.45
C LEU A 221 -1.21 -12.74 -5.92
N SER A 222 -0.12 -13.01 -6.66
CA SER A 222 0.89 -14.00 -6.26
C SER A 222 0.29 -15.41 -6.03
N VAL A 223 -0.58 -15.84 -6.93
CA VAL A 223 -1.12 -17.20 -6.93
C VAL A 223 -0.23 -18.06 -7.84
N ASP A 224 0.67 -18.79 -7.25
CA ASP A 224 1.71 -19.55 -7.97
C ASP A 224 1.12 -20.55 -8.96
N GLY A 225 1.59 -20.51 -10.22
CA GLY A 225 1.18 -21.41 -11.29
C GLY A 225 -0.29 -21.32 -11.69
N ILE A 226 -0.99 -20.25 -11.39
CA ILE A 226 -2.43 -20.11 -11.67
C ILE A 226 -2.73 -20.17 -13.18
N VAL A 227 -1.86 -19.59 -14.00
CA VAL A 227 -2.09 -19.54 -15.46
C VAL A 227 -2.13 -20.92 -16.07
N ASP A 228 -1.34 -21.87 -15.55
CA ASP A 228 -1.29 -23.25 -16.03
C ASP A 228 -2.45 -24.12 -15.47
N GLN A 229 -3.14 -23.66 -14.43
CA GLN A 229 -4.21 -24.40 -13.75
C GLN A 229 -5.60 -24.04 -14.26
N VAL A 230 -5.74 -22.96 -15.04
CA VAL A 230 -7.03 -22.49 -15.53
C VAL A 230 -7.19 -22.64 -17.04
N SER A 231 -8.42 -22.59 -17.51
CA SER A 231 -8.76 -22.50 -18.92
C SER A 231 -9.90 -21.50 -19.13
N ASP A 232 -9.96 -20.92 -20.34
CA ASP A 232 -11.01 -19.97 -20.69
C ASP A 232 -12.41 -20.57 -20.50
N GLY A 233 -13.27 -19.84 -19.83
CA GLY A 233 -14.63 -20.25 -19.52
C GLY A 233 -14.81 -21.06 -18.23
N MET A 234 -13.74 -21.47 -17.55
CA MET A 234 -13.76 -22.08 -16.22
C MET A 234 -14.38 -21.12 -15.21
N MET A 235 -15.16 -21.63 -14.25
CA MET A 235 -15.68 -20.78 -13.17
C MET A 235 -14.64 -20.57 -12.10
N ALA A 236 -14.55 -19.34 -11.58
CA ALA A 236 -13.68 -19.02 -10.46
C ALA A 236 -14.35 -18.06 -9.46
N VAL A 237 -13.98 -18.22 -8.19
CA VAL A 237 -14.26 -17.28 -7.10
C VAL A 237 -12.96 -16.54 -6.76
N VAL A 238 -13.07 -15.24 -6.55
CA VAL A 238 -11.98 -14.35 -6.12
C VAL A 238 -12.37 -13.73 -4.79
N ASP A 239 -11.72 -14.13 -3.71
CA ASP A 239 -11.86 -13.54 -2.38
C ASP A 239 -10.67 -12.60 -2.13
N GLY A 240 -10.84 -11.34 -2.51
CA GLY A 240 -9.82 -10.32 -2.31
C GLY A 240 -9.66 -9.88 -0.85
N CYS A 241 -10.59 -10.24 0.03
CA CYS A 241 -10.51 -9.97 1.46
C CYS A 241 -9.52 -10.91 2.15
N GLU A 242 -9.64 -12.22 1.87
CA GLU A 242 -8.79 -13.27 2.46
C GLU A 242 -7.57 -13.63 1.59
N GLY A 243 -7.51 -13.13 0.35
CA GLY A 243 -6.45 -13.49 -0.58
C GLY A 243 -6.54 -14.93 -1.09
N VAL A 244 -7.76 -15.39 -1.36
CA VAL A 244 -8.05 -16.76 -1.77
C VAL A 244 -8.78 -16.78 -3.11
N CYS A 245 -8.46 -17.75 -3.96
CA CYS A 245 -9.27 -18.07 -5.13
C CYS A 245 -9.65 -19.55 -5.14
N ILE A 246 -10.85 -19.84 -5.66
CA ILE A 246 -11.39 -21.20 -5.81
C ILE A 246 -11.68 -21.42 -7.27
N LEU A 247 -11.12 -22.50 -7.83
CA LEU A 247 -11.34 -22.92 -9.20
C LEU A 247 -12.44 -23.97 -9.25
N GLU A 248 -13.30 -23.90 -10.28
CA GLU A 248 -14.44 -24.80 -10.46
C GLU A 248 -15.28 -25.00 -9.18
N PRO A 249 -15.68 -23.89 -8.49
CA PRO A 249 -16.37 -23.96 -7.20
C PRO A 249 -17.66 -24.79 -7.32
N ALA A 250 -17.97 -25.56 -6.28
CA ALA A 250 -19.23 -26.26 -6.19
C ALA A 250 -20.41 -25.28 -6.06
N MET A 251 -21.63 -25.74 -6.34
CA MET A 251 -22.82 -24.84 -6.33
C MET A 251 -23.12 -24.24 -4.96
N ASP A 252 -22.80 -24.95 -3.89
CA ASP A 252 -22.94 -24.47 -2.50
C ASP A 252 -21.87 -23.42 -2.17
N GLU A 253 -20.65 -23.58 -2.64
CA GLU A 253 -19.57 -22.57 -2.51
C GLU A 253 -19.94 -21.28 -3.26
N ILE A 254 -20.44 -21.40 -4.49
CA ILE A 254 -20.93 -20.24 -5.26
C ILE A 254 -22.01 -19.51 -4.46
N ALA A 255 -23.00 -20.24 -3.91
CA ALA A 255 -24.08 -19.63 -3.13
C ALA A 255 -23.59 -18.95 -1.85
N GLU A 256 -22.58 -19.54 -1.19
CA GLU A 256 -21.92 -18.94 -0.03
C GLU A 256 -21.24 -17.61 -0.41
N TYR A 257 -20.44 -17.60 -1.49
CA TYR A 257 -19.73 -16.41 -1.93
C TYR A 257 -20.65 -15.35 -2.54
N GLU A 258 -21.76 -15.72 -3.18
CA GLU A 258 -22.81 -14.78 -3.58
C GLU A 258 -23.42 -14.08 -2.35
N THR A 259 -23.64 -14.83 -1.27
CA THR A 259 -24.12 -14.27 -0.01
C THR A 259 -23.10 -13.32 0.60
N LYS A 260 -21.84 -13.73 0.70
CA LYS A 260 -20.73 -12.87 1.18
C LYS A 260 -20.62 -11.59 0.35
N ARG A 261 -20.73 -11.70 -0.97
CA ARG A 261 -20.72 -10.55 -1.90
C ARG A 261 -21.89 -9.61 -1.64
N ALA A 262 -23.10 -10.15 -1.52
CA ALA A 262 -24.30 -9.36 -1.26
C ALA A 262 -24.20 -8.62 0.08
N ASP A 263 -23.74 -9.29 1.13
CA ASP A 263 -23.55 -8.71 2.45
C ASP A 263 -22.46 -7.61 2.44
N TYR A 264 -21.33 -7.86 1.75
CA TYR A 264 -20.25 -6.87 1.57
C TYR A 264 -20.74 -5.60 0.85
N LEU A 265 -21.48 -5.76 -0.25
CA LEU A 265 -22.02 -4.63 -1.01
C LEU A 265 -23.07 -3.86 -0.21
N LYS A 266 -23.94 -4.58 0.51
CA LYS A 266 -24.93 -3.99 1.40
C LYS A 266 -24.28 -3.24 2.55
N GLU A 267 -23.23 -3.80 3.18
CA GLU A 267 -22.44 -3.10 4.20
C GLU A 267 -21.83 -1.82 3.63
N LYS A 268 -21.21 -1.93 2.44
CA LYS A 268 -20.59 -0.78 1.75
C LYS A 268 -21.62 0.33 1.46
N GLU A 269 -22.83 -0.03 1.03
CA GLU A 269 -23.94 0.91 0.80
C GLU A 269 -24.41 1.53 2.12
N LEU A 270 -24.62 0.72 3.15
CA LEU A 270 -25.02 1.18 4.48
C LEU A 270 -24.01 2.17 5.07
N LEU A 271 -22.72 1.99 4.80
CA LEU A 271 -21.68 2.89 5.29
C LEU A 271 -21.78 4.30 4.66
N GLN A 272 -22.43 4.45 3.50
CA GLN A 272 -22.61 5.77 2.89
C GLN A 272 -23.47 6.70 3.74
N ILE A 273 -24.33 6.18 4.63
CA ILE A 273 -25.11 6.99 5.58
C ILE A 273 -24.24 7.82 6.54
N TYR A 274 -22.99 7.39 6.73
CA TYR A 274 -22.01 8.08 7.59
C TYR A 274 -21.22 9.17 6.85
N ARG A 275 -21.31 9.25 5.53
CA ARG A 275 -20.61 10.27 4.74
C ARG A 275 -21.16 11.66 5.06
N GLY A 276 -20.27 12.64 5.23
CA GLY A 276 -20.58 14.02 5.56
C GLY A 276 -21.04 14.22 7.01
N LYS A 277 -20.88 13.20 7.87
CA LYS A 277 -21.22 13.31 9.29
C LYS A 277 -19.96 13.40 10.15
N ASP A 278 -20.07 14.12 11.27
CA ASP A 278 -19.05 14.09 12.30
C ASP A 278 -18.85 12.67 12.84
N THR A 279 -17.61 12.34 13.18
CA THR A 279 -17.29 11.05 13.82
C THR A 279 -17.59 11.15 15.32
N VAL A 280 -18.69 10.54 15.72
CA VAL A 280 -19.19 10.60 17.11
C VAL A 280 -19.60 9.20 17.58
N THR A 281 -19.39 8.94 18.85
CA THR A 281 -19.93 7.76 19.54
C THR A 281 -21.44 7.82 19.66
N ALA A 282 -22.09 6.71 20.05
CA ALA A 282 -23.54 6.65 20.24
C ALA A 282 -24.09 7.64 21.29
N ASP A 283 -23.26 8.06 22.25
CA ASP A 283 -23.57 9.04 23.29
C ASP A 283 -23.05 10.45 22.96
N GLY A 284 -22.56 10.69 21.74
CA GLY A 284 -22.20 12.01 21.24
C GLY A 284 -20.78 12.47 21.55
N THR A 285 -19.90 11.61 22.06
CA THR A 285 -18.48 11.94 22.22
C THR A 285 -17.83 12.05 20.85
N LYS A 286 -17.27 13.22 20.52
CA LYS A 286 -16.59 13.49 19.26
C LYS A 286 -15.15 12.98 19.30
N VAL A 287 -14.72 12.31 18.24
CA VAL A 287 -13.33 11.92 17.98
C VAL A 287 -12.96 12.31 16.55
N ALA A 288 -11.68 12.49 16.29
CA ALA A 288 -11.19 12.77 14.93
C ALA A 288 -10.96 11.48 14.17
N LEU A 289 -11.28 11.48 12.87
CA LEU A 289 -11.07 10.34 11.98
C LEU A 289 -10.28 10.76 10.74
N TYR A 290 -9.02 10.40 10.73
CA TYR A 290 -8.04 10.80 9.74
C TYR A 290 -7.65 9.66 8.82
N GLY A 291 -7.01 10.01 7.70
CA GLY A 291 -6.45 9.06 6.76
C GLY A 291 -4.93 8.89 6.90
N ASN A 292 -4.43 7.69 6.61
CA ASN A 292 -3.00 7.43 6.41
C ASN A 292 -2.67 7.57 4.93
N ILE A 293 -1.57 8.26 4.60
CA ILE A 293 -1.09 8.43 3.23
C ILE A 293 0.40 8.05 3.11
N GLY A 294 0.78 7.54 1.95
CA GLY A 294 2.15 7.19 1.58
C GLY A 294 2.79 8.21 0.62
N ASN A 295 1.96 9.02 -0.07
CA ASN A 295 2.40 10.07 -1.00
C ASN A 295 1.35 11.20 -1.02
N PRO A 296 1.66 12.39 -1.61
CA PRO A 296 0.73 13.52 -1.64
C PRO A 296 -0.59 13.24 -2.38
N GLU A 297 -0.56 12.42 -3.42
CA GLU A 297 -1.74 12.09 -4.23
C GLU A 297 -2.78 11.29 -3.44
N ASP A 298 -2.35 10.48 -2.47
CA ASP A 298 -3.24 9.71 -1.60
C ASP A 298 -4.18 10.62 -0.78
N ALA A 299 -3.79 11.88 -0.56
CA ALA A 299 -4.63 12.85 0.14
C ALA A 299 -5.99 13.06 -0.56
N LYS A 300 -6.02 12.99 -1.90
CA LYS A 300 -7.27 13.02 -2.67
C LYS A 300 -8.19 11.84 -2.30
N GLY A 301 -7.61 10.66 -2.08
CA GLY A 301 -8.34 9.48 -1.62
C GLY A 301 -8.93 9.67 -0.22
N VAL A 302 -8.21 10.31 0.70
CA VAL A 302 -8.71 10.64 2.05
C VAL A 302 -9.88 11.62 1.97
N VAL A 303 -9.78 12.66 1.14
CA VAL A 303 -10.89 13.62 0.90
C VAL A 303 -12.10 12.91 0.30
N ALA A 304 -11.90 12.06 -0.71
CA ALA A 304 -12.97 11.30 -1.37
C ALA A 304 -13.64 10.29 -0.42
N ALA A 305 -12.90 9.76 0.56
CA ALA A 305 -13.43 8.88 1.60
C ALA A 305 -14.07 9.62 2.79
N ASP A 306 -14.11 10.96 2.74
CA ASP A 306 -14.66 11.80 3.81
C ASP A 306 -13.82 11.77 5.11
N GLY A 307 -12.49 11.64 4.99
CA GLY A 307 -11.56 11.77 6.11
C GLY A 307 -11.48 13.21 6.62
N GLU A 308 -11.34 13.37 7.93
CA GLU A 308 -11.36 14.66 8.61
C GLU A 308 -9.97 15.31 8.67
N GLY A 309 -8.90 14.58 8.31
CA GLY A 309 -7.51 15.00 8.28
C GLY A 309 -6.59 13.90 7.77
N VAL A 310 -5.30 14.13 7.82
CA VAL A 310 -4.23 13.12 7.61
C VAL A 310 -3.49 12.94 8.93
N GLY A 311 -3.63 11.78 9.57
CA GLY A 311 -2.98 11.49 10.86
C GLY A 311 -1.61 10.83 10.71
N LEU A 312 -1.29 10.35 9.49
CA LEU A 312 0.03 9.87 9.15
C LEU A 312 0.33 10.09 7.67
N PHE A 313 1.26 10.98 7.40
CA PHE A 313 1.93 11.05 6.11
C PHE A 313 3.32 10.44 6.24
N ARG A 314 3.54 9.28 5.59
CA ARG A 314 4.83 8.58 5.57
C ARG A 314 5.72 9.20 4.53
N THR A 315 6.86 9.76 4.94
CA THR A 315 7.75 10.49 4.03
C THR A 315 8.79 9.63 3.32
N GLU A 316 8.84 8.34 3.62
CA GLU A 316 9.84 7.41 3.09
C GLU A 316 9.86 7.35 1.57
N PHE A 317 8.71 7.52 0.90
CA PHE A 317 8.62 7.52 -0.57
C PHE A 317 9.52 8.57 -1.23
N LEU A 318 9.74 9.72 -0.56
CA LEU A 318 10.63 10.77 -1.07
C LEU A 318 12.11 10.35 -1.05
N PHE A 319 12.46 9.40 -0.21
CA PHE A 319 13.82 8.91 -0.02
C PHE A 319 14.05 7.57 -0.74
N MET A 320 12.98 6.88 -1.13
CA MET A 320 13.02 5.63 -1.88
C MET A 320 12.85 5.93 -3.36
N GLY A 321 13.72 5.39 -4.21
CA GLY A 321 13.61 5.58 -5.66
C GLY A 321 14.28 6.83 -6.21
N THR A 322 15.16 7.46 -5.42
CA THR A 322 16.05 8.52 -5.84
C THR A 322 17.50 8.11 -5.65
N ASP A 323 18.41 8.63 -6.48
CA ASP A 323 19.85 8.33 -6.40
C ASP A 323 20.60 9.26 -5.43
N SER A 324 19.89 10.20 -4.80
CA SER A 324 20.45 11.20 -3.89
C SER A 324 19.42 11.63 -2.86
N LEU A 325 19.89 12.26 -1.77
CA LEU A 325 19.02 12.88 -0.78
C LEU A 325 18.08 13.89 -1.48
N PRO A 326 16.76 13.79 -1.24
CA PRO A 326 15.80 14.74 -1.78
C PRO A 326 16.12 16.14 -1.25
N THR A 327 16.14 17.12 -2.14
CA THR A 327 16.38 18.52 -1.82
C THR A 327 15.29 19.09 -0.92
N GLU A 328 15.57 20.25 -0.30
CA GLU A 328 14.56 20.97 0.47
C GLU A 328 13.32 21.32 -0.38
N ASP A 329 13.53 21.71 -1.64
CA ASP A 329 12.44 22.12 -2.52
C ASP A 329 11.57 20.93 -2.96
N GLU A 330 12.15 19.79 -3.28
CA GLU A 330 11.41 18.56 -3.58
C GLU A 330 10.55 18.12 -2.40
N GLN A 331 11.11 18.11 -1.20
CA GLN A 331 10.36 17.80 0.01
C GLN A 331 9.27 18.85 0.29
N PHE A 332 9.60 20.12 0.16
CA PHE A 332 8.66 21.23 0.36
C PHE A 332 7.44 21.11 -0.58
N GLU A 333 7.64 20.90 -1.88
CA GLU A 333 6.54 20.77 -2.84
C GLU A 333 5.65 19.56 -2.52
N ALA A 334 6.22 18.43 -2.11
CA ALA A 334 5.45 17.26 -1.71
C ALA A 334 4.57 17.53 -0.47
N TYR A 335 5.12 18.14 0.57
CA TYR A 335 4.39 18.43 1.80
C TYR A 335 3.31 19.50 1.58
N LYS A 336 3.62 20.52 0.79
CA LYS A 336 2.69 21.58 0.37
C LYS A 336 1.53 21.01 -0.43
N ALA A 337 1.79 20.12 -1.41
CA ALA A 337 0.74 19.51 -2.22
C ALA A 337 -0.28 18.73 -1.36
N ALA A 338 0.19 17.98 -0.36
CA ALA A 338 -0.69 17.31 0.60
C ALA A 338 -1.50 18.32 1.43
N ALA A 339 -0.86 19.38 1.95
CA ALA A 339 -1.51 20.41 2.74
C ALA A 339 -2.58 21.16 1.94
N GLU A 340 -2.28 21.57 0.71
CA GLU A 340 -3.22 22.24 -0.19
C GLU A 340 -4.41 21.36 -0.56
N THR A 341 -4.18 20.05 -0.80
CA THR A 341 -5.24 19.06 -1.07
C THR A 341 -6.18 18.92 0.13
N MET A 342 -5.63 18.89 1.34
CA MET A 342 -6.40 18.80 2.59
C MET A 342 -7.01 20.14 3.02
N GLN A 343 -6.61 21.25 2.42
CA GLN A 343 -7.09 22.62 2.70
C GLN A 343 -6.83 23.01 4.17
N SER A 344 -7.91 23.28 4.95
CA SER A 344 -7.83 23.64 6.37
C SER A 344 -7.80 22.44 7.32
N LYS A 345 -7.80 21.21 6.80
CA LYS A 345 -7.74 20.00 7.60
C LYS A 345 -6.30 19.71 7.99
N GLU A 346 -6.13 19.13 9.17
CA GLU A 346 -4.84 18.79 9.74
C GLU A 346 -4.09 17.75 8.91
N VAL A 347 -2.76 17.93 8.77
CA VAL A 347 -1.84 16.98 8.12
C VAL A 347 -0.65 16.72 9.03
N ILE A 348 -0.62 15.54 9.64
CA ILE A 348 0.49 15.10 10.49
C ILE A 348 1.53 14.40 9.61
N ILE A 349 2.72 14.99 9.50
CA ILE A 349 3.81 14.48 8.65
C ILE A 349 4.89 13.87 9.54
N ARG A 350 5.14 12.57 9.32
CA ARG A 350 6.18 11.83 10.02
C ARG A 350 7.54 12.14 9.39
N THR A 351 8.53 12.53 10.21
CA THR A 351 9.91 12.64 9.75
C THR A 351 10.46 11.27 9.37
N LEU A 352 11.58 11.26 8.66
CA LEU A 352 12.17 10.07 8.06
C LEU A 352 12.22 8.87 9.02
N ASP A 353 11.64 7.75 8.59
CA ASP A 353 11.69 6.46 9.29
C ASP A 353 12.26 5.37 8.37
N VAL A 354 13.56 5.49 8.11
CA VAL A 354 14.32 4.54 7.31
C VAL A 354 15.46 3.96 8.16
N GLY A 355 15.74 2.69 7.97
CA GLY A 355 16.83 1.96 8.63
C GLY A 355 17.51 0.97 7.68
N GLY A 356 18.45 0.17 8.20
CA GLY A 356 19.20 -0.82 7.44
C GLY A 356 18.38 -2.03 6.93
N ASP A 357 17.05 -2.00 7.12
CA ASP A 357 16.09 -2.91 6.49
C ASP A 357 15.74 -2.51 5.05
N LYS A 358 16.11 -1.28 4.65
CA LYS A 358 15.88 -0.73 3.31
C LYS A 358 17.20 -0.40 2.65
N ASP A 359 17.35 -0.84 1.42
CA ASP A 359 18.54 -0.55 0.63
C ASP A 359 18.41 0.83 -0.01
N ILE A 360 18.99 1.84 0.67
CA ILE A 360 19.09 3.21 0.17
C ILE A 360 20.57 3.62 0.22
N PRO A 361 21.35 3.34 -0.84
CA PRO A 361 22.80 3.43 -0.81
C PRO A 361 23.34 4.81 -0.41
N TYR A 362 22.70 5.89 -0.84
CA TYR A 362 23.16 7.25 -0.55
C TYR A 362 22.95 7.68 0.92
N LEU A 363 22.16 6.96 1.72
CA LEU A 363 22.05 7.21 3.15
C LEU A 363 23.24 6.66 3.94
N GLY A 364 24.07 5.81 3.30
CA GLY A 364 25.25 5.23 3.94
C GLY A 364 24.92 4.32 5.13
N LEU A 365 23.74 3.70 5.13
CA LEU A 365 23.32 2.78 6.17
C LEU A 365 24.04 1.45 5.99
N GLU A 366 24.72 1.01 7.05
CA GLU A 366 25.36 -0.30 7.06
C GLU A 366 24.30 -1.39 7.29
N LYS A 367 24.56 -2.59 6.76
CA LYS A 367 23.70 -3.73 7.03
C LYS A 367 23.87 -4.16 8.49
N GLU A 368 22.78 -4.20 9.23
CA GLU A 368 22.73 -4.58 10.63
C GLU A 368 22.10 -5.96 10.81
N ASP A 369 22.51 -6.69 11.86
CA ASP A 369 21.91 -7.99 12.19
C ASP A 369 20.46 -7.86 12.66
N ASN A 370 20.09 -6.73 13.26
CA ASN A 370 18.76 -6.42 13.76
C ASN A 370 18.33 -5.01 13.34
N PRO A 371 18.01 -4.76 12.06
CA PRO A 371 17.76 -3.41 11.54
C PRO A 371 16.62 -2.68 12.25
N PHE A 372 15.57 -3.39 12.66
CA PHE A 372 14.44 -2.81 13.39
C PHE A 372 14.84 -2.26 14.77
N LEU A 373 15.89 -2.80 15.40
CA LEU A 373 16.43 -2.33 16.67
C LEU A 373 17.65 -1.40 16.52
N GLY A 374 18.07 -1.15 15.29
CA GLY A 374 19.32 -0.53 14.92
C GLY A 374 19.25 0.98 14.70
N PHE A 375 20.09 1.44 13.78
CA PHE A 375 20.34 2.84 13.44
C PHE A 375 19.34 3.32 12.40
N ARG A 376 18.14 3.73 12.86
CA ARG A 376 17.03 4.17 12.02
C ARG A 376 16.31 5.38 12.62
N ALA A 377 15.42 5.97 11.84
CA ALA A 377 14.47 7.01 12.26
C ALA A 377 15.17 8.18 13.00
N VAL A 378 14.62 8.62 14.14
CA VAL A 378 15.19 9.74 14.92
C VAL A 378 16.65 9.51 15.30
N ARG A 379 17.08 8.27 15.48
CA ARG A 379 18.49 7.95 15.79
C ARG A 379 19.43 8.33 14.64
N TYR A 380 19.02 7.98 13.40
CA TYR A 380 19.73 8.38 12.19
C TYR A 380 19.69 9.90 12.01
N CYS A 381 18.50 10.49 12.14
CA CYS A 381 18.26 11.92 11.94
C CYS A 381 19.12 12.79 12.87
N LEU A 382 19.19 12.46 14.16
CA LEU A 382 19.98 13.23 15.13
C LEU A 382 21.49 13.02 15.01
N LYS A 383 21.93 11.98 14.32
CA LYS A 383 23.35 11.80 13.97
C LYS A 383 23.74 12.50 12.66
N ASN A 384 22.76 12.74 11.79
CA ASN A 384 22.91 13.38 10.49
C ASN A 384 22.08 14.68 10.46
N GLU A 385 22.31 15.57 11.42
CA GLU A 385 21.50 16.78 11.63
C GLU A 385 21.43 17.68 10.39
N ASP A 386 22.47 17.74 9.57
CA ASP A 386 22.46 18.55 8.35
C ASP A 386 21.36 18.08 7.38
N SER A 387 21.27 16.78 7.12
CA SER A 387 20.20 16.20 6.30
C SER A 387 18.83 16.32 6.97
N TYR A 388 18.78 16.16 8.29
CA TYR A 388 17.54 16.29 9.04
C TYR A 388 17.01 17.73 9.02
N LYS A 389 17.89 18.73 9.11
CA LYS A 389 17.53 20.15 8.98
C LYS A 389 16.87 20.46 7.62
N VAL A 390 17.32 19.82 6.54
CA VAL A 390 16.69 19.96 5.23
C VAL A 390 15.21 19.54 5.29
N GLN A 391 14.91 18.38 5.87
CA GLN A 391 13.53 17.91 6.03
C GLN A 391 12.71 18.83 6.95
N LEU A 392 13.24 19.18 8.12
CA LEU A 392 12.54 20.05 9.07
C LEU A 392 12.26 21.45 8.48
N ARG A 393 13.19 21.98 7.70
CA ARG A 393 13.04 23.26 7.03
C ARG A 393 11.96 23.21 5.93
N ALA A 394 11.94 22.15 5.13
CA ALA A 394 10.89 21.90 4.16
C ALA A 394 9.50 21.81 4.81
N LEU A 395 9.36 21.10 5.96
CA LEU A 395 8.14 21.01 6.74
C LEU A 395 7.68 22.37 7.27
N LEU A 396 8.61 23.16 7.81
CA LEU A 396 8.33 24.53 8.26
C LEU A 396 7.81 25.39 7.11
N ARG A 397 8.48 25.41 5.96
CA ARG A 397 8.05 26.16 4.77
C ARG A 397 6.64 25.72 4.31
N ALA A 398 6.40 24.42 4.24
CA ALA A 398 5.11 23.88 3.81
C ALA A 398 3.98 24.23 4.78
N SER A 399 4.26 24.44 6.07
CA SER A 399 3.26 24.83 7.07
C SER A 399 2.63 26.20 6.85
N ALA A 400 3.15 27.02 5.91
CA ALA A 400 2.50 28.24 5.47
C ALA A 400 1.26 27.99 4.57
N PHE A 401 1.08 26.76 4.06
CA PHE A 401 0.08 26.41 3.06
C PHE A 401 -1.06 25.53 3.61
N GLY A 402 -0.99 25.13 4.87
CA GLY A 402 -2.04 24.35 5.55
C GLY A 402 -1.67 24.00 6.98
N ASP A 403 -2.54 23.28 7.67
CA ASP A 403 -2.35 22.90 9.08
C ASP A 403 -1.44 21.67 9.18
N ILE A 404 -0.13 21.88 9.05
CA ILE A 404 0.89 20.85 9.15
C ILE A 404 1.39 20.71 10.59
N LYS A 405 1.52 19.46 11.03
CA LYS A 405 2.20 19.07 12.27
C LYS A 405 3.36 18.13 11.98
N ILE A 406 4.41 18.21 12.78
CA ILE A 406 5.61 17.37 12.67
C ILE A 406 5.49 16.22 13.67
N MET A 407 5.68 14.97 13.21
CA MET A 407 5.68 13.79 14.06
C MET A 407 7.03 13.09 14.02
N VAL A 408 7.63 12.85 15.18
CA VAL A 408 8.96 12.23 15.32
C VAL A 408 8.80 10.75 15.63
N PRO A 409 9.28 9.84 14.74
CA PRO A 409 9.17 8.39 14.95
C PRO A 409 10.26 7.83 15.86
N LEU A 410 10.03 6.64 16.39
CA LEU A 410 10.99 5.78 17.13
C LEU A 410 11.65 6.45 18.34
N VAL A 411 10.97 7.38 18.99
CA VAL A 411 11.47 8.06 20.20
C VAL A 411 11.57 7.08 21.35
N THR A 412 12.67 7.18 22.12
CA THR A 412 12.96 6.34 23.29
C THR A 412 13.20 7.13 24.57
N CYS A 413 13.54 8.40 24.45
CA CYS A 413 13.81 9.26 25.60
C CYS A 413 13.43 10.73 25.34
N VAL A 414 13.34 11.51 26.42
CA VAL A 414 12.97 12.92 26.37
C VAL A 414 13.98 13.79 25.63
N ASP A 415 15.26 13.43 25.71
CA ASP A 415 16.33 14.23 25.09
C ASP A 415 16.24 14.25 23.56
N GLU A 416 15.72 13.17 22.95
CA GLU A 416 15.52 13.12 21.51
C GLU A 416 14.49 14.17 21.05
N ILE A 417 13.35 14.26 21.70
CA ILE A 417 12.31 15.26 21.32
C ILE A 417 12.77 16.68 21.64
N ARG A 418 13.48 16.90 22.75
CA ARG A 418 14.07 18.21 23.07
C ARG A 418 15.03 18.66 21.98
N ARG A 419 15.94 17.76 21.52
CA ARG A 419 16.89 18.11 20.46
C ARG A 419 16.18 18.44 19.16
N VAL A 420 15.13 17.70 18.77
CA VAL A 420 14.32 18.03 17.59
C VAL A 420 13.67 19.42 17.74
N LYS A 421 13.08 19.74 18.87
CA LYS A 421 12.47 21.06 19.12
C LYS A 421 13.52 22.20 19.10
N GLU A 422 14.74 21.95 19.56
CA GLU A 422 15.86 22.90 19.43
C GLU A 422 16.19 23.16 17.96
N LEU A 423 16.33 22.09 17.15
CA LEU A 423 16.58 22.21 15.70
C LEU A 423 15.45 23.00 15.00
N VAL A 424 14.20 22.72 15.32
CA VAL A 424 13.05 23.47 14.79
C VAL A 424 13.14 24.95 15.20
N ALA A 425 13.54 25.25 16.42
CA ALA A 425 13.68 26.63 16.89
C ALA A 425 14.86 27.36 16.23
N GLU A 426 15.97 26.68 15.95
CA GLU A 426 17.08 27.19 15.14
C GLU A 426 16.59 27.57 13.73
N LEU A 427 15.93 26.63 13.04
CA LEU A 427 15.42 26.82 11.67
C LEU A 427 14.35 27.93 11.57
N LYS A 428 13.48 28.07 12.58
CA LYS A 428 12.53 29.19 12.63
C LYS A 428 13.25 30.54 12.62
N LYS A 429 14.38 30.70 13.34
CA LYS A 429 15.18 31.92 13.32
C LYS A 429 15.83 32.18 11.95
N GLU A 430 16.29 31.12 11.28
CA GLU A 430 16.85 31.21 9.93
C GLU A 430 15.78 31.70 8.95
N LEU A 431 14.60 31.06 8.93
CA LEU A 431 13.47 31.44 8.08
C LEU A 431 12.99 32.88 8.35
N ASP A 432 12.94 33.30 9.63
CA ASP A 432 12.63 34.68 9.99
C ASP A 432 13.65 35.68 9.42
N SER A 433 14.95 35.35 9.45
CA SER A 433 16.01 36.18 8.87
C SER A 433 15.92 36.30 7.36
N GLU A 434 15.51 35.22 6.69
CA GLU A 434 15.29 35.15 5.24
C GLU A 434 13.93 35.68 4.80
N LYS A 435 13.03 35.98 5.75
CA LYS A 435 11.64 36.44 5.52
C LYS A 435 10.79 35.39 4.78
N ILE A 436 11.05 34.13 5.01
CA ILE A 436 10.26 33.01 4.49
C ILE A 436 9.11 32.73 5.44
N ALA A 437 7.90 32.62 4.90
CA ALA A 437 6.69 32.37 5.69
C ALA A 437 6.63 30.91 6.18
N TYR A 438 6.17 30.74 7.42
CA TYR A 438 5.87 29.45 8.02
C TYR A 438 4.87 29.63 9.17
N ASN A 439 4.24 28.52 9.63
CA ASN A 439 3.39 28.54 10.84
C ASN A 439 4.28 28.62 12.10
N LYS A 440 4.20 29.75 12.80
CA LYS A 440 5.00 30.00 14.02
C LYS A 440 4.64 29.04 15.16
N ASP A 441 3.38 28.57 15.16
CA ASP A 441 2.81 27.70 16.20
C ASP A 441 2.75 26.22 15.76
N ILE A 442 3.57 25.84 14.74
CA ILE A 442 3.65 24.45 14.29
C ILE A 442 3.95 23.51 15.45
N GLN A 443 3.13 22.49 15.59
CA GLN A 443 3.23 21.49 16.65
C GLN A 443 4.23 20.40 16.30
N VAL A 444 4.96 19.92 17.32
CA VAL A 444 5.93 18.82 17.21
C VAL A 444 5.52 17.73 18.19
N GLY A 445 5.01 16.62 17.65
CA GLY A 445 4.55 15.47 18.43
C GLY A 445 5.47 14.26 18.29
N VAL A 446 5.12 13.23 19.03
CA VAL A 446 5.89 11.98 19.12
C VAL A 446 5.03 10.81 18.67
N MET A 447 5.58 9.95 17.81
CA MET A 447 5.03 8.62 17.60
C MET A 447 5.47 7.71 18.74
N ILE A 448 4.47 7.29 19.54
CA ILE A 448 4.71 6.34 20.64
C ILE A 448 4.61 4.92 20.07
N GLU A 449 5.76 4.34 19.81
CA GLU A 449 5.85 3.04 19.17
C GLU A 449 6.95 2.14 19.76
N THR A 450 7.64 2.64 20.78
CA THR A 450 8.59 1.85 21.55
C THR A 450 8.09 1.62 22.98
N PRO A 451 8.38 0.46 23.61
CA PRO A 451 8.05 0.24 25.02
C PRO A 451 8.67 1.30 25.94
N ALA A 452 9.87 1.79 25.61
CA ALA A 452 10.50 2.86 26.38
C ALA A 452 9.67 4.13 26.39
N ALA A 453 9.24 4.62 25.22
CA ALA A 453 8.37 5.80 25.12
C ALA A 453 7.01 5.58 25.81
N SER A 454 6.42 4.39 25.69
CA SER A 454 5.17 4.06 26.38
C SER A 454 5.31 4.10 27.90
N LEU A 455 6.41 3.60 28.46
CA LEU A 455 6.66 3.60 29.91
C LEU A 455 6.88 5.00 30.48
N ILE A 456 7.45 5.91 29.69
CA ILE A 456 7.71 7.31 30.10
C ILE A 456 6.76 8.31 29.42
N ALA A 457 5.58 7.87 28.99
CA ALA A 457 4.64 8.71 28.27
C ALA A 457 4.25 9.97 29.06
N ASP A 458 4.15 9.89 30.38
CA ASP A 458 3.90 11.03 31.27
C ASP A 458 5.02 12.07 31.28
N LEU A 459 6.26 11.66 31.01
CA LEU A 459 7.41 12.57 30.88
C LEU A 459 7.44 13.18 29.47
N LEU A 460 7.24 12.36 28.42
CA LEU A 460 7.19 12.82 27.05
C LEU A 460 6.04 13.78 26.79
N ALA A 461 4.87 13.57 27.44
CA ALA A 461 3.71 14.43 27.31
C ALA A 461 3.92 15.88 27.82
N LYS A 462 4.95 16.13 28.60
CA LYS A 462 5.35 17.49 29.04
C LYS A 462 6.16 18.23 27.98
N GLU A 463 6.71 17.52 27.03
CA GLU A 463 7.60 18.05 26.01
C GLU A 463 6.96 18.01 24.60
N ALA A 464 6.12 17.02 24.31
CA ALA A 464 5.45 16.86 23.04
C ALA A 464 4.13 17.66 23.00
N ASP A 465 3.76 18.12 21.79
CA ASP A 465 2.51 18.86 21.59
C ASP A 465 1.33 17.92 21.30
N PHE A 466 1.59 16.69 20.87
CA PHE A 466 0.62 15.60 20.68
C PHE A 466 1.32 14.24 20.65
N PHE A 467 0.55 13.17 20.78
CA PHE A 467 1.01 11.79 20.54
C PHE A 467 0.25 11.14 19.40
N SER A 468 0.92 10.25 18.67
CA SER A 468 0.28 9.26 17.81
C SER A 468 0.85 7.88 18.11
N ILE A 469 -0.01 6.89 18.35
CA ILE A 469 0.44 5.53 18.69
C ILE A 469 0.68 4.73 17.41
N GLY A 470 1.93 4.34 17.18
CA GLY A 470 2.35 3.44 16.10
C GLY A 470 2.19 1.98 16.54
N THR A 471 0.97 1.44 16.49
CA THR A 471 0.67 0.12 17.07
C THR A 471 1.43 -1.03 16.44
N ASN A 472 1.84 -0.90 15.18
CA ASN A 472 2.57 -1.97 14.49
C ASN A 472 3.95 -2.19 15.14
N ASP A 473 4.73 -1.14 15.30
CA ASP A 473 6.05 -1.21 15.93
C ASP A 473 5.93 -1.37 17.45
N LEU A 474 4.95 -0.70 18.09
CA LEU A 474 4.69 -0.90 19.52
C LEU A 474 4.40 -2.37 19.85
N THR A 475 3.60 -3.05 19.04
CA THR A 475 3.31 -4.49 19.23
C THR A 475 4.58 -5.31 19.02
N GLN A 476 5.30 -5.08 17.92
CA GLN A 476 6.54 -5.78 17.59
C GLN A 476 7.56 -5.71 18.74
N TYR A 477 7.82 -4.50 19.23
CA TYR A 477 8.82 -4.28 20.28
C TYR A 477 8.32 -4.70 21.67
N THR A 478 7.03 -4.55 21.98
CA THR A 478 6.47 -5.01 23.26
C THR A 478 6.50 -6.53 23.36
N MET A 479 6.18 -7.22 22.26
CA MET A 479 6.19 -8.67 22.20
C MET A 479 7.57 -9.26 21.89
N ALA A 480 8.56 -8.42 21.55
CA ALA A 480 9.90 -8.84 21.14
C ALA A 480 9.87 -9.84 19.95
N VAL A 481 9.02 -9.58 18.97
CA VAL A 481 8.85 -10.41 17.77
C VAL A 481 9.09 -9.60 16.51
N ASP A 482 9.69 -10.22 15.52
CA ASP A 482 9.76 -9.69 14.17
C ASP A 482 8.48 -10.10 13.41
N ARG A 483 7.64 -9.12 13.08
CA ARG A 483 6.38 -9.34 12.34
C ARG A 483 6.60 -9.90 10.92
N GLY A 484 7.79 -9.71 10.35
CA GLY A 484 8.18 -10.28 9.06
C GLY A 484 8.60 -11.75 9.13
N ASN A 485 8.84 -12.28 10.34
CA ASN A 485 9.27 -13.67 10.53
C ASN A 485 8.06 -14.59 10.75
N ALA A 486 7.67 -15.33 9.71
CA ALA A 486 6.52 -16.26 9.75
C ALA A 486 6.57 -17.27 10.91
N LYS A 487 7.75 -17.65 11.41
CA LYS A 487 7.90 -18.64 12.49
C LYS A 487 7.46 -18.12 13.86
N VAL A 488 7.46 -16.82 14.06
CA VAL A 488 7.07 -16.18 15.33
C VAL A 488 5.90 -15.20 15.16
N ALA A 489 5.35 -15.04 13.95
CA ALA A 489 4.25 -14.13 13.66
C ALA A 489 2.99 -14.43 14.52
N TYR A 490 2.80 -15.65 14.99
CA TYR A 490 1.71 -16.03 15.89
C TYR A 490 1.76 -15.32 17.26
N LEU A 491 2.89 -14.74 17.65
CA LEU A 491 3.04 -13.94 18.87
C LEU A 491 2.71 -12.46 18.65
N TYR A 492 2.63 -12.03 17.38
CA TYR A 492 2.34 -10.65 17.03
C TYR A 492 0.84 -10.41 17.07
N SER A 493 0.35 -9.82 18.16
CA SER A 493 -1.08 -9.55 18.34
C SER A 493 -1.31 -8.28 19.17
N ALA A 494 -2.10 -7.36 18.64
CA ALA A 494 -2.54 -6.16 19.36
C ALA A 494 -3.55 -6.48 20.48
N TYR A 495 -4.13 -7.67 20.50
CA TYR A 495 -5.02 -8.14 21.58
C TYR A 495 -4.27 -8.62 22.82
N ASN A 496 -2.94 -8.72 22.74
CA ASN A 496 -2.15 -9.15 23.89
C ASN A 496 -2.31 -8.16 25.06
N PRO A 497 -2.55 -8.65 26.29
CA PRO A 497 -2.73 -7.79 27.46
C PRO A 497 -1.59 -6.81 27.72
N ALA A 498 -0.35 -7.13 27.35
CA ALA A 498 0.78 -6.20 27.47
C ALA A 498 0.65 -5.02 26.51
N VAL A 499 0.24 -5.27 25.26
CA VAL A 499 0.03 -4.25 24.24
C VAL A 499 -1.17 -3.36 24.59
N LEU A 500 -2.29 -3.95 25.02
CA LEU A 500 -3.48 -3.21 25.47
C LEU A 500 -3.17 -2.26 26.64
N ARG A 501 -2.41 -2.74 27.63
CA ARG A 501 -1.98 -1.91 28.76
C ARG A 501 -1.04 -0.80 28.36
N SER A 502 -0.13 -1.07 27.39
CA SER A 502 0.76 -0.07 26.82
C SER A 502 -0.01 1.05 26.13
N MET A 503 -0.96 0.70 25.24
CA MET A 503 -1.84 1.68 24.58
C MET A 503 -2.64 2.50 25.60
N LYS A 504 -3.25 1.85 26.58
CA LYS A 504 -4.00 2.53 27.65
C LYS A 504 -3.12 3.52 28.41
N ASN A 505 -1.92 3.11 28.84
CA ASN A 505 -0.98 3.98 29.56
C ASN A 505 -0.65 5.25 28.77
N VAL A 506 -0.37 5.11 27.49
CA VAL A 506 -0.03 6.24 26.60
C VAL A 506 -1.21 7.20 26.47
N ILE A 507 -2.42 6.67 26.23
CA ILE A 507 -3.63 7.48 26.06
C ILE A 507 -3.95 8.24 27.35
N GLU A 508 -3.89 7.57 28.50
CA GLU A 508 -4.15 8.19 29.80
C GLU A 508 -3.10 9.26 30.15
N ALA A 509 -1.82 9.01 29.86
CA ALA A 509 -0.75 9.98 30.11
C ALA A 509 -0.89 11.24 29.26
N GLY A 510 -1.17 11.11 27.96
CA GLY A 510 -1.41 12.25 27.09
C GLY A 510 -2.66 13.04 27.47
N ASN A 511 -3.77 12.38 27.76
CA ASN A 511 -5.01 13.01 28.22
C ASN A 511 -4.82 13.75 29.55
N ALA A 512 -4.06 13.17 30.49
CA ALA A 512 -3.75 13.80 31.75
C ALA A 512 -2.90 15.08 31.60
N ALA A 513 -2.04 15.12 30.57
CA ALA A 513 -1.26 16.29 30.20
C ALA A 513 -2.03 17.31 29.34
N GLY A 514 -3.25 16.97 28.87
CA GLY A 514 -4.08 17.83 28.02
C GLY A 514 -3.63 17.90 26.57
N ILE A 515 -2.85 16.93 26.08
CA ILE A 515 -2.43 16.85 24.69
C ILE A 515 -3.29 15.83 23.91
N MET A 516 -3.46 16.05 22.61
CA MET A 516 -4.13 15.09 21.72
C MET A 516 -3.36 13.77 21.66
N VAL A 517 -4.09 12.67 21.75
CA VAL A 517 -3.53 11.32 21.51
C VAL A 517 -4.28 10.69 20.35
N GLY A 518 -3.55 10.44 19.27
CA GLY A 518 -4.01 9.72 18.08
C GLY A 518 -3.43 8.31 18.01
N MET A 519 -3.87 7.57 17.00
CA MET A 519 -3.36 6.24 16.66
C MET A 519 -3.35 6.05 15.15
N CYS A 520 -2.20 5.70 14.56
CA CYS A 520 -2.03 5.53 13.11
C CYS A 520 -1.65 4.11 12.68
N GLY A 521 -1.48 3.19 13.62
CA GLY A 521 -1.26 1.79 13.33
C GLY A 521 -2.56 1.05 12.95
N GLU A 522 -2.43 -0.19 12.52
CA GLU A 522 -3.57 -1.00 12.04
C GLU A 522 -4.67 -1.20 13.09
N ALA A 523 -4.32 -1.17 14.38
CA ALA A 523 -5.29 -1.29 15.47
C ALA A 523 -6.35 -0.16 15.48
N ALA A 524 -6.06 1.00 14.90
CA ALA A 524 -7.03 2.11 14.79
C ALA A 524 -8.25 1.75 13.90
N ALA A 525 -8.05 0.87 12.92
CA ALA A 525 -9.12 0.42 12.01
C ALA A 525 -9.78 -0.89 12.45
N ASP A 526 -9.26 -1.55 13.50
CA ASP A 526 -9.76 -2.84 13.96
C ASP A 526 -11.10 -2.67 14.69
N PRO A 527 -12.22 -3.18 14.14
CA PRO A 527 -13.54 -2.99 14.73
C PRO A 527 -13.69 -3.61 16.11
N LEU A 528 -12.85 -4.58 16.47
CA LEU A 528 -12.85 -5.22 17.78
C LEU A 528 -12.09 -4.38 18.83
N LEU A 529 -11.06 -3.63 18.41
CA LEU A 529 -10.28 -2.77 19.31
C LEU A 529 -10.88 -1.37 19.49
N ILE A 530 -11.61 -0.85 18.52
CA ILE A 530 -12.24 0.47 18.57
C ILE A 530 -12.96 0.75 19.90
N PRO A 531 -13.82 -0.15 20.45
CA PRO A 531 -14.47 0.12 21.74
C PRO A 531 -13.47 0.26 22.90
N LEU A 532 -12.38 -0.49 22.92
CA LEU A 532 -11.35 -0.34 23.94
C LEU A 532 -10.65 1.01 23.81
N LEU A 533 -10.32 1.42 22.58
CA LEU A 533 -9.70 2.72 22.31
C LEU A 533 -10.59 3.90 22.70
N ILE A 534 -11.91 3.80 22.44
CA ILE A 534 -12.91 4.76 22.93
C ILE A 534 -12.90 4.79 24.46
N SER A 535 -12.88 3.62 25.11
CA SER A 535 -12.83 3.52 26.57
C SER A 535 -11.56 4.15 27.15
N PHE A 536 -10.42 3.96 26.53
CA PHE A 536 -9.16 4.56 26.98
C PHE A 536 -9.12 6.08 26.75
N GLY A 537 -10.00 6.62 25.91
CA GLY A 537 -10.10 8.05 25.62
C GLY A 537 -9.23 8.48 24.44
N LEU A 538 -9.05 7.62 23.44
CA LEU A 538 -8.36 7.99 22.19
C LEU A 538 -9.10 9.13 21.50
N GLY A 539 -8.39 10.19 21.13
CA GLY A 539 -8.95 11.38 20.51
C GLY A 539 -8.96 11.38 18.99
N GLU A 540 -8.06 10.61 18.36
CA GLU A 540 -7.90 10.58 16.92
C GLU A 540 -7.62 9.15 16.43
N PHE A 541 -8.34 8.72 15.38
CA PHE A 541 -8.18 7.45 14.70
C PHE A 541 -7.68 7.73 13.28
N SER A 542 -6.46 7.27 12.93
CA SER A 542 -5.90 7.42 11.58
C SER A 542 -5.83 6.06 10.90
N VAL A 543 -6.58 5.94 9.80
CA VAL A 543 -6.82 4.66 9.12
C VAL A 543 -6.55 4.78 7.62
N SER A 544 -6.56 3.68 6.88
CA SER A 544 -6.53 3.76 5.42
C SER A 544 -7.78 4.50 4.90
N ALA A 545 -7.66 5.21 3.78
CA ALA A 545 -8.80 5.91 3.17
C ALA A 545 -10.01 4.98 2.97
N THR A 546 -9.79 3.72 2.58
CA THR A 546 -10.83 2.71 2.40
C THR A 546 -11.54 2.30 3.69
N SER A 547 -10.92 2.50 4.85
CA SER A 547 -11.45 2.12 6.16
C SER A 547 -12.22 3.25 6.85
N VAL A 548 -12.15 4.51 6.35
CA VAL A 548 -12.72 5.69 7.01
C VAL A 548 -14.20 5.49 7.36
N LEU A 549 -15.04 5.19 6.39
CA LEU A 549 -16.49 5.08 6.64
C LEU A 549 -16.84 3.88 7.54
N ARG A 550 -16.11 2.75 7.42
CA ARG A 550 -16.31 1.58 8.29
C ARG A 550 -15.93 1.92 9.73
N THR A 551 -14.80 2.57 9.94
CA THR A 551 -14.35 3.00 11.28
C THR A 551 -15.35 3.97 11.90
N ARG A 552 -15.84 4.98 11.14
CA ARG A 552 -16.90 5.90 11.58
C ARG A 552 -18.17 5.15 11.99
N GLY A 553 -18.62 4.21 11.17
CA GLY A 553 -19.78 3.36 11.45
C GLY A 553 -19.60 2.51 12.71
N THR A 554 -18.40 1.97 12.94
CA THR A 554 -18.10 1.20 14.15
C THR A 554 -18.09 2.09 15.39
N ILE A 555 -17.45 3.25 15.34
CA ILE A 555 -17.44 4.23 16.44
C ILE A 555 -18.87 4.63 16.82
N ALA A 556 -19.73 4.90 15.83
CA ALA A 556 -21.12 5.31 16.05
C ALA A 556 -22.00 4.24 16.75
N LYS A 557 -21.59 2.99 16.75
CA LYS A 557 -22.34 1.90 17.44
C LYS A 557 -22.04 1.79 18.94
N TRP A 558 -20.98 2.43 19.43
CA TRP A 558 -20.53 2.30 20.81
C TRP A 558 -20.79 3.56 21.62
N SER A 559 -21.41 3.41 22.80
CA SER A 559 -21.39 4.44 23.82
C SER A 559 -20.13 4.31 24.67
N LYS A 560 -19.69 5.42 25.29
CA LYS A 560 -18.54 5.38 26.22
C LYS A 560 -18.79 4.39 27.37
N ALA A 561 -20.02 4.35 27.91
CA ALA A 561 -20.37 3.44 29.00
C ALA A 561 -20.25 1.96 28.62
N ASP A 562 -20.74 1.57 27.43
CA ASP A 562 -20.62 0.19 26.94
C ASP A 562 -19.15 -0.18 26.66
N ALA A 563 -18.40 0.78 26.09
CA ALA A 563 -16.98 0.64 25.84
C ALA A 563 -16.18 0.44 27.14
N ASP A 564 -16.49 1.22 28.18
CA ASP A 564 -15.86 1.10 29.51
C ASP A 564 -16.14 -0.26 30.16
N ALA A 565 -17.38 -0.74 30.05
CA ALA A 565 -17.76 -2.04 30.60
C ALA A 565 -17.02 -3.20 29.87
N LEU A 566 -16.83 -3.09 28.56
CA LEU A 566 -16.08 -4.08 27.77
C LEU A 566 -14.58 -4.02 28.10
N ALA A 567 -14.00 -2.82 28.13
CA ALA A 567 -12.58 -2.62 28.41
C ALA A 567 -12.19 -3.12 29.82
N ALA A 568 -13.03 -2.89 30.82
CA ALA A 568 -12.80 -3.39 32.18
C ALA A 568 -12.71 -4.93 32.21
N LYS A 569 -13.54 -5.63 31.43
CA LYS A 569 -13.48 -7.09 31.29
C LYS A 569 -12.21 -7.50 30.54
N ALA A 570 -11.93 -6.90 29.38
CA ALA A 570 -10.77 -7.25 28.56
C ALA A 570 -9.45 -7.10 29.33
N LEU A 571 -9.29 -6.02 30.08
CA LEU A 571 -8.09 -5.74 30.90
C LEU A 571 -7.92 -6.69 32.10
N SER A 572 -8.97 -7.40 32.50
CA SER A 572 -8.92 -8.40 33.57
C SER A 572 -8.49 -9.80 33.10
N LEU A 573 -8.47 -10.01 31.77
CA LEU A 573 -8.07 -11.27 31.16
C LEU A 573 -6.54 -11.40 31.11
N SER A 574 -6.09 -12.67 31.03
CA SER A 574 -4.67 -12.98 31.15
C SER A 574 -3.99 -13.34 29.82
N THR A 575 -4.77 -13.76 28.82
CA THR A 575 -4.24 -14.26 27.55
C THR A 575 -4.84 -13.49 26.36
N GLU A 576 -4.09 -13.45 25.27
CA GLU A 576 -4.54 -12.91 23.98
C GLU A 576 -5.83 -13.59 23.48
N THR A 577 -5.87 -14.92 23.55
CA THR A 577 -7.02 -15.73 23.11
C THR A 577 -8.29 -15.36 23.87
N GLU A 578 -8.24 -15.27 25.21
CA GLU A 578 -9.39 -14.85 26.03
C GLU A 578 -9.89 -13.45 25.65
N VAL A 579 -8.95 -12.51 25.40
CA VAL A 579 -9.31 -11.16 24.96
C VAL A 579 -9.97 -11.19 23.58
N ALA A 580 -9.38 -11.88 22.61
CA ALA A 580 -9.92 -11.98 21.26
C ALA A 580 -11.33 -12.63 21.24
N GLU A 581 -11.55 -13.69 22.01
CA GLU A 581 -12.85 -14.34 22.14
C GLU A 581 -13.90 -13.38 22.76
N LEU A 582 -13.53 -12.67 23.84
CA LEU A 582 -14.42 -11.68 24.45
C LEU A 582 -14.82 -10.59 23.46
N LEU A 583 -13.85 -10.05 22.72
CA LEU A 583 -14.10 -8.96 21.76
C LEU A 583 -14.95 -9.45 20.58
N LYS A 584 -14.67 -10.64 20.04
CA LYS A 584 -15.50 -11.26 18.98
C LYS A 584 -16.94 -11.48 19.45
N ALA A 585 -17.14 -11.99 20.65
CA ALA A 585 -18.48 -12.19 21.23
C ALA A 585 -19.24 -10.90 21.51
N SER A 586 -18.54 -9.76 21.59
CA SER A 586 -19.10 -8.43 21.88
C SER A 586 -19.25 -7.56 20.64
N ALA A 587 -18.85 -8.03 19.45
CA ALA A 587 -18.92 -7.28 18.20
C ALA A 587 -20.35 -6.83 17.85
N ARG A 588 -20.48 -5.57 17.29
CA ARG A 588 -21.78 -4.94 17.00
C ARG A 588 -21.95 -4.65 15.50
#